data_dba157731718bd34450dc693208312b6
#
_entry.id   dba157731718bd34450dc693208312b6
#
_cell.length_a   1.000
_cell.length_b   1.000
_cell.length_c   1.000
_cell.angle_alpha   90.00
_cell.angle_beta   90.00
_cell.angle_gamma   90.00
#
_symmetry.space_group_name_H-M   'P 1'
#
loop_
_entity.id
_entity.type
_entity.pdbx_description
1 polymer ?
#
loop_
_entity_poly.entity_id
_entity_poly.type
_entity_poly.pdbx_seq_one_letter_code
_entity_poly.pdbx_strand_id
1 'polypeptide(L)'
;QINFYICLFSFIPTLFTIQVLDKWMSLNNNIILLQLFRGIFGLISGALVVNSFRNHALNEIYPILFSAPLFLTMLSHFFLNEKVGIRRWVAVIIGFIGVLIVSRPGTIHFSISFIGLILSALLMSVNIALVRKFSNNQSSISFTFYAFLSATIVNGLLTINNHITMGFNDILIFLLCGIICGLAGNCLTIASKFLESSIFAPIQYSQIISGSVLGFLIFNDLPDIYEIIGSIVIVLSGIYIIYRETLKGVRPFMKKDSRFRDKFNRGH
;
A
#
# COMPACT_ATOMS: atom_id res chain seq x y z
N GLN A 1 -18.16 -8.58 7.03
CA GLN A 1 -17.88 -10.03 7.07
C GLN A 1 -16.75 -10.40 6.11
N ILE A 2 -16.81 -10.01 4.83
CA ILE A 2 -15.76 -10.26 3.81
C ILE A 2 -14.39 -9.79 4.33
N ASN A 3 -14.28 -8.53 4.76
CA ASN A 3 -13.03 -7.97 5.28
C ASN A 3 -12.51 -8.72 6.52
N PHE A 4 -13.39 -9.27 7.36
CA PHE A 4 -12.99 -10.08 8.50
C PHE A 4 -12.23 -11.33 8.05
N TYR A 5 -12.79 -12.10 7.12
CA TYR A 5 -12.16 -13.33 6.63
C TYR A 5 -10.87 -13.05 5.85
N ILE A 6 -10.85 -12.00 5.01
CA ILE A 6 -9.64 -11.61 4.29
C ILE A 6 -8.52 -11.26 5.28
N CYS A 7 -8.80 -10.43 6.30
CA CYS A 7 -7.80 -10.08 7.31
C CYS A 7 -7.36 -11.29 8.14
N LEU A 8 -8.30 -12.19 8.50
CA LEU A 8 -8.01 -13.41 9.22
C LEU A 8 -7.05 -14.32 8.43
N PHE A 9 -7.35 -14.58 7.16
CA PHE A 9 -6.51 -15.41 6.31
C PHE A 9 -5.17 -14.75 5.93
N SER A 10 -5.07 -13.41 6.01
CA SER A 10 -3.81 -12.70 5.82
C SER A 10 -2.76 -12.98 6.90
N PHE A 11 -3.17 -13.55 8.04
CA PHE A 11 -2.22 -14.04 9.03
C PHE A 11 -1.39 -15.22 8.54
N ILE A 12 -1.91 -16.09 7.67
CA ILE A 12 -1.21 -17.30 7.21
C ILE A 12 0.16 -16.93 6.62
N PRO A 13 0.28 -16.10 5.57
CA PRO A 13 1.58 -15.73 5.03
C PRO A 13 2.40 -14.86 5.99
N THR A 14 1.74 -14.08 6.84
CA THR A 14 2.45 -13.23 7.81
C THR A 14 3.11 -14.08 8.89
N LEU A 15 2.43 -15.06 9.45
CA LEU A 15 2.98 -16.01 10.44
C LEU A 15 4.08 -16.88 9.81
N PHE A 16 3.87 -17.36 8.58
CA PHE A 16 4.90 -18.09 7.85
C PHE A 16 6.18 -17.25 7.67
N THR A 17 6.03 -15.98 7.30
CA THR A 17 7.17 -15.07 7.15
C THR A 17 7.88 -14.80 8.49
N ILE A 18 7.13 -14.71 9.60
CA ILE A 18 7.70 -14.56 10.95
C ILE A 18 8.50 -15.82 11.30
N GLN A 19 7.96 -17.00 11.04
CA GLN A 19 8.61 -18.28 11.34
C GLN A 19 9.89 -18.48 10.53
N VAL A 20 9.82 -18.28 9.20
CA VAL A 20 10.98 -18.45 8.29
C VAL A 20 12.12 -17.51 8.66
N LEU A 21 11.81 -16.27 9.07
CA LEU A 21 12.81 -15.27 9.44
C LEU A 21 13.19 -15.32 10.92
N ASP A 22 12.65 -16.27 11.70
CA ASP A 22 12.86 -16.43 13.15
C ASP A 22 12.69 -15.09 13.92
N LYS A 23 11.58 -14.40 13.66
CA LYS A 23 11.32 -13.05 14.19
C LYS A 23 10.22 -13.00 15.24
N TRP A 24 9.91 -14.09 15.92
CA TRP A 24 8.88 -14.13 16.97
C TRP A 24 9.12 -13.10 18.09
N MET A 25 10.38 -12.96 18.54
CA MET A 25 10.72 -11.95 19.54
C MET A 25 10.52 -10.50 19.06
N SER A 26 10.45 -10.27 17.75
CA SER A 26 10.21 -8.94 17.19
C SER A 26 8.77 -8.47 17.31
N LEU A 27 7.83 -9.33 17.70
CA LEU A 27 6.45 -8.95 18.00
C LEU A 27 6.34 -8.22 19.33
N ASN A 28 7.19 -8.55 20.30
CA ASN A 28 7.23 -7.83 21.57
C ASN A 28 8.09 -6.56 21.41
N ASN A 29 7.47 -5.44 21.27
CA ASN A 29 8.16 -4.15 21.09
C ASN A 29 7.40 -3.00 21.76
N ASN A 30 8.12 -1.89 22.01
CA ASN A 30 7.59 -0.73 22.74
C ASN A 30 6.58 0.12 21.96
N ILE A 31 6.30 -0.21 20.70
CA ILE A 31 5.40 0.56 19.83
C ILE A 31 4.17 -0.23 19.39
N ILE A 32 3.79 -1.28 20.13
CA ILE A 32 2.61 -2.11 19.83
C ILE A 32 1.36 -1.23 19.72
N LEU A 33 1.16 -0.32 20.65
CA LEU A 33 0.01 0.59 20.65
C LEU A 33 -0.04 1.44 19.38
N LEU A 34 1.08 1.99 18.94
CA LEU A 34 1.17 2.74 17.69
C LEU A 34 0.82 1.86 16.48
N GLN A 35 1.26 0.60 16.49
CA GLN A 35 0.98 -0.34 15.41
C GLN A 35 -0.51 -0.71 15.34
N LEU A 36 -1.16 -0.86 16.48
CA LEU A 36 -2.61 -1.08 16.57
C LEU A 36 -3.40 0.14 16.07
N PHE A 37 -3.02 1.35 16.51
CA PHE A 37 -3.63 2.59 16.01
C PHE A 37 -3.47 2.75 14.49
N ARG A 38 -2.31 2.39 13.95
CA ARG A 38 -2.08 2.38 12.51
C ARG A 38 -3.04 1.44 11.77
N GLY A 39 -3.33 0.28 12.35
CA GLY A 39 -4.32 -0.65 11.80
C GLY A 39 -5.73 -0.04 11.76
N ILE A 40 -6.12 0.73 12.78
CA ILE A 40 -7.39 1.46 12.81
C ILE A 40 -7.43 2.52 11.69
N PHE A 41 -6.35 3.22 11.40
CA PHE A 41 -6.29 4.15 10.27
C PHE A 41 -6.53 3.44 8.93
N GLY A 42 -5.97 2.24 8.76
CA GLY A 42 -6.23 1.41 7.59
C GLY A 42 -7.71 1.00 7.47
N LEU A 43 -8.34 0.66 8.58
CA LEU A 43 -9.78 0.32 8.62
C LEU A 43 -10.66 1.52 8.27
N ILE A 44 -10.40 2.68 8.85
CA ILE A 44 -11.14 3.91 8.56
C ILE A 44 -10.98 4.26 7.07
N SER A 45 -9.75 4.21 6.55
CA SER A 45 -9.48 4.43 5.14
C SER A 45 -10.26 3.47 4.24
N GLY A 46 -10.22 2.17 4.55
CA GLY A 46 -10.97 1.16 3.80
C GLY A 46 -12.49 1.36 3.85
N ALA A 47 -13.03 1.70 5.01
CA ALA A 47 -14.46 1.97 5.17
C ALA A 47 -14.92 3.20 4.35
N LEU A 48 -14.12 4.26 4.32
CA LEU A 48 -14.38 5.46 3.52
C LEU A 48 -14.40 5.12 2.02
N VAL A 49 -13.45 4.31 1.55
CA VAL A 49 -13.41 3.85 0.15
C VAL A 49 -14.62 3.01 -0.19
N VAL A 50 -14.95 2.00 0.64
CA VAL A 50 -16.12 1.13 0.41
C VAL A 50 -17.42 1.92 0.37
N ASN A 51 -17.57 2.90 1.27
CA ASN A 51 -18.74 3.78 1.26
C ASN A 51 -18.83 4.62 -0.02
N SER A 52 -17.70 5.03 -0.57
CA SER A 52 -17.66 5.82 -1.80
C SER A 52 -18.06 5.03 -3.04
N PHE A 53 -17.85 3.71 -3.08
CA PHE A 53 -18.32 2.83 -4.17
C PHE A 53 -19.85 2.78 -4.31
N ARG A 54 -20.60 3.22 -3.30
CA ARG A 54 -22.07 3.29 -3.39
C ARG A 54 -22.56 4.50 -4.19
N ASN A 55 -21.75 5.56 -4.25
CA ASN A 55 -22.16 6.86 -4.76
C ASN A 55 -21.35 7.35 -5.96
N HIS A 56 -20.23 6.72 -6.25
CA HIS A 56 -19.27 7.15 -7.27
C HIS A 56 -18.83 5.98 -8.14
N ALA A 57 -18.59 6.25 -9.42
CA ALA A 57 -18.03 5.30 -10.34
C ALA A 57 -16.52 5.05 -10.07
N LEU A 58 -16.01 3.88 -10.48
CA LEU A 58 -14.61 3.51 -10.27
C LEU A 58 -13.63 4.51 -10.88
N ASN A 59 -13.95 5.05 -12.05
CA ASN A 59 -13.13 6.06 -12.76
C ASN A 59 -13.06 7.40 -12.02
N GLU A 60 -13.95 7.68 -11.07
CA GLU A 60 -13.90 8.87 -10.20
C GLU A 60 -13.13 8.60 -8.91
N ILE A 61 -13.27 7.39 -8.35
CA ILE A 61 -12.68 7.00 -7.06
C ILE A 61 -11.16 6.82 -7.19
N TYR A 62 -10.70 6.08 -8.21
CA TYR A 62 -9.30 5.73 -8.34
C TYR A 62 -8.36 6.93 -8.48
N PRO A 63 -8.66 8.00 -9.28
CA PRO A 63 -7.78 9.17 -9.36
C PRO A 63 -7.55 9.84 -8.00
N ILE A 64 -8.60 9.86 -7.15
CA ILE A 64 -8.50 10.46 -5.82
C ILE A 64 -7.62 9.60 -4.92
N LEU A 65 -7.79 8.27 -4.93
CA LEU A 65 -6.94 7.36 -4.16
C LEU A 65 -5.50 7.39 -4.63
N PHE A 66 -5.26 7.50 -5.94
CA PHE A 66 -3.92 7.66 -6.51
C PHE A 66 -3.28 9.03 -6.25
N SER A 67 -3.95 9.95 -5.58
CA SER A 67 -3.30 11.11 -4.98
C SER A 67 -2.45 10.77 -3.75
N ALA A 68 -2.61 9.56 -3.17
CA ALA A 68 -1.83 9.11 -2.01
C ALA A 68 -0.30 9.22 -2.20
N PRO A 69 0.32 8.89 -3.34
CA PRO A 69 1.74 9.13 -3.55
C PRO A 69 2.16 10.61 -3.48
N LEU A 70 1.30 11.55 -3.86
CA LEU A 70 1.56 12.99 -3.67
C LEU A 70 1.59 13.33 -2.19
N PHE A 71 0.60 12.89 -1.41
CA PHE A 71 0.58 13.06 0.04
C PHE A 71 1.78 12.40 0.71
N LEU A 72 2.17 11.21 0.28
CA LEU A 72 3.35 10.51 0.81
C LEU A 72 4.64 11.30 0.53
N THR A 73 4.79 11.87 -0.66
CA THR A 73 5.94 12.71 -1.01
C THR A 73 5.98 13.98 -0.15
N MET A 74 4.82 14.60 0.10
CA MET A 74 4.69 15.74 0.98
C MET A 74 5.05 15.37 2.43
N LEU A 75 4.51 14.27 2.95
CA LEU A 75 4.82 13.77 4.28
C LEU A 75 6.29 13.36 4.43
N SER A 76 6.93 12.84 3.37
CA SER A 76 8.35 12.50 3.42
C SER A 76 9.22 13.74 3.66
N HIS A 77 8.86 14.86 3.07
CA HIS A 77 9.58 16.12 3.27
C HIS A 77 9.34 16.69 4.68
N PHE A 78 8.07 16.85 5.09
CA PHE A 78 7.72 17.56 6.32
C PHE A 78 7.79 16.70 7.58
N PHE A 79 7.42 15.41 7.48
CA PHE A 79 7.29 14.51 8.64
C PHE A 79 8.49 13.58 8.83
N LEU A 80 9.13 13.15 7.73
CA LEU A 80 10.28 12.25 7.78
C LEU A 80 11.62 12.99 7.65
N ASN A 81 11.60 14.32 7.39
CA ASN A 81 12.78 15.14 7.12
C ASN A 81 13.65 14.58 5.99
N GLU A 82 13.04 13.90 5.01
CA GLU A 82 13.73 13.43 3.82
C GLU A 82 13.97 14.61 2.86
N LYS A 83 15.17 14.70 2.28
CA LYS A 83 15.47 15.74 1.29
C LYS A 83 14.83 15.42 -0.06
N VAL A 84 13.59 15.86 -0.25
CA VAL A 84 12.87 15.68 -1.51
C VAL A 84 13.28 16.77 -2.49
N GLY A 85 14.09 16.42 -3.49
CA GLY A 85 14.48 17.36 -4.54
C GLY A 85 13.34 17.65 -5.51
N ILE A 86 13.35 18.84 -6.14
CA ILE A 86 12.32 19.28 -7.08
C ILE A 86 12.03 18.25 -8.19
N ARG A 87 13.02 17.52 -8.65
CA ARG A 87 12.85 16.51 -9.71
C ARG A 87 12.01 15.30 -9.26
N ARG A 88 12.03 14.92 -7.96
CA ARG A 88 11.15 13.88 -7.41
C ARG A 88 9.72 14.39 -7.38
N TRP A 89 9.50 15.65 -7.00
CA TRP A 89 8.20 16.30 -7.08
C TRP A 89 7.64 16.28 -8.50
N VAL A 90 8.45 16.71 -9.48
CA VAL A 90 8.05 16.73 -10.90
C VAL A 90 7.67 15.31 -11.36
N ALA A 91 8.45 14.30 -11.03
CA ALA A 91 8.14 12.92 -11.43
C ALA A 91 6.86 12.39 -10.79
N VAL A 92 6.60 12.68 -9.50
CA VAL A 92 5.34 12.30 -8.84
C VAL A 92 4.14 13.00 -9.48
N ILE A 93 4.28 14.29 -9.82
CA ILE A 93 3.24 15.05 -10.52
C ILE A 93 2.99 14.48 -11.93
N ILE A 94 4.04 14.17 -12.68
CA ILE A 94 3.92 13.56 -14.02
C ILE A 94 3.24 12.19 -13.92
N GLY A 95 3.63 11.36 -12.94
CA GLY A 95 2.97 10.07 -12.68
C GLY A 95 1.48 10.26 -12.38
N PHE A 96 1.13 11.25 -11.58
CA PHE A 96 -0.27 11.58 -11.27
C PHE A 96 -1.05 12.07 -12.50
N ILE A 97 -0.43 12.87 -13.37
CA ILE A 97 -1.03 13.24 -14.67
C ILE A 97 -1.32 11.98 -15.50
N GLY A 98 -0.40 11.01 -15.52
CA GLY A 98 -0.64 9.71 -16.16
C GLY A 98 -1.87 9.01 -15.60
N VAL A 99 -2.06 9.02 -14.26
CA VAL A 99 -3.28 8.49 -13.61
C VAL A 99 -4.54 9.20 -14.10
N LEU A 100 -4.52 10.52 -14.19
CA LEU A 100 -5.67 11.30 -14.68
C LEU A 100 -6.01 10.98 -16.14
N ILE A 101 -4.99 10.72 -16.98
CA ILE A 101 -5.20 10.30 -18.38
C ILE A 101 -5.90 8.93 -18.43
N VAL A 102 -5.43 7.95 -17.64
CA VAL A 102 -6.05 6.61 -17.58
C VAL A 102 -7.48 6.69 -17.08
N SER A 103 -7.69 7.37 -15.96
CA SER A 103 -8.96 7.34 -15.23
C SER A 103 -10.04 8.21 -15.85
N ARG A 104 -9.67 9.22 -16.65
CA ARG A 104 -10.60 10.18 -17.29
C ARG A 104 -11.70 10.61 -16.33
N PRO A 105 -11.37 11.24 -15.18
CA PRO A 105 -12.36 11.63 -14.22
C PRO A 105 -13.39 12.53 -14.91
N GLY A 106 -14.67 12.15 -14.87
CA GLY A 106 -15.77 12.96 -15.40
C GLY A 106 -16.00 14.22 -14.57
N THR A 107 -17.20 14.77 -14.64
CA THR A 107 -17.58 15.89 -13.76
C THR A 107 -17.65 15.39 -12.32
N ILE A 108 -16.62 15.69 -11.54
CA ILE A 108 -16.56 15.27 -10.14
C ILE A 108 -17.50 16.19 -9.35
N HIS A 109 -18.58 15.62 -8.82
CA HIS A 109 -19.44 16.34 -7.88
C HIS A 109 -18.81 16.35 -6.49
N PHE A 110 -18.60 17.55 -5.93
CA PHE A 110 -18.13 17.72 -4.57
C PHE A 110 -19.20 17.21 -3.59
N SER A 111 -19.00 16.03 -3.08
CA SER A 111 -19.86 15.35 -2.11
C SER A 111 -19.09 15.08 -0.82
N ILE A 112 -19.79 14.73 0.25
CA ILE A 112 -19.16 14.30 1.50
C ILE A 112 -18.29 13.03 1.29
N SER A 113 -18.69 12.17 0.34
CA SER A 113 -17.92 10.98 -0.05
C SER A 113 -16.60 11.34 -0.72
N PHE A 114 -16.55 12.44 -1.49
CA PHE A 114 -15.33 12.96 -2.09
C PHE A 114 -14.30 13.38 -1.03
N ILE A 115 -14.76 14.08 0.02
CA ILE A 115 -13.90 14.45 1.16
C ILE A 115 -13.40 13.19 1.87
N GLY A 116 -14.26 12.18 2.02
CA GLY A 116 -13.90 10.88 2.58
C GLY A 116 -12.79 10.18 1.79
N LEU A 117 -12.83 10.25 0.45
CA LEU A 117 -11.79 9.68 -0.41
C LEU A 117 -10.43 10.39 -0.27
N ILE A 118 -10.44 11.73 -0.21
CA ILE A 118 -9.21 12.51 0.05
C ILE A 118 -8.63 12.14 1.41
N LEU A 119 -9.47 12.06 2.44
CA LEU A 119 -9.06 11.63 3.78
C LEU A 119 -8.50 10.21 3.76
N SER A 120 -9.12 9.29 3.02
CA SER A 120 -8.62 7.93 2.84
C SER A 120 -7.23 7.91 2.22
N ALA A 121 -7.00 8.65 1.13
CA ALA A 121 -5.69 8.75 0.48
C ALA A 121 -4.62 9.33 1.43
N LEU A 122 -4.98 10.32 2.23
CA LEU A 122 -4.10 10.88 3.26
C LEU A 122 -3.78 9.85 4.35
N LEU A 123 -4.78 9.14 4.88
CA LEU A 123 -4.58 8.09 5.90
C LEU A 123 -3.71 6.94 5.39
N MET A 124 -3.86 6.53 4.12
CA MET A 124 -2.97 5.56 3.48
C MET A 124 -1.52 6.04 3.45
N SER A 125 -1.31 7.31 3.11
CA SER A 125 0.02 7.92 3.06
C SER A 125 0.65 8.05 4.45
N VAL A 126 -0.14 8.48 5.45
CA VAL A 126 0.29 8.52 6.86
C VAL A 126 0.67 7.13 7.35
N ASN A 127 -0.10 6.11 6.99
CA ASN A 127 0.17 4.73 7.36
C ASN A 127 1.56 4.26 6.87
N ILE A 128 1.90 4.55 5.62
CA ILE A 128 3.21 4.22 5.03
C ILE A 128 4.32 5.06 5.68
N ALA A 129 4.09 6.36 5.88
CA ALA A 129 5.06 7.25 6.52
C ALA A 129 5.40 6.82 7.97
N LEU A 130 4.40 6.34 8.73
CA LEU A 130 4.60 5.81 10.09
C LEU A 130 5.48 4.55 10.05
N VAL A 131 5.21 3.61 9.15
CA VAL A 131 6.09 2.44 8.97
C VAL A 131 7.51 2.89 8.69
N ARG A 132 7.71 3.82 7.76
CA ARG A 132 9.04 4.34 7.40
C ARG A 132 9.74 4.96 8.59
N LYS A 133 9.04 5.78 9.37
CA LYS A 133 9.61 6.49 10.52
C LYS A 133 10.05 5.55 11.64
N PHE A 134 9.22 4.57 11.96
CA PHE A 134 9.41 3.73 13.15
C PHE A 134 10.02 2.36 12.86
N SER A 135 10.18 1.96 11.60
CA SER A 135 10.72 0.65 11.25
C SER A 135 12.23 0.50 11.39
N ASN A 136 12.99 1.58 11.64
CA ASN A 136 14.45 1.51 11.72
C ASN A 136 14.94 0.55 12.82
N ASN A 137 14.25 0.53 13.98
CA ASN A 137 14.59 -0.29 15.14
C ASN A 137 13.64 -1.48 15.34
N GLN A 138 12.69 -1.67 14.43
CA GLN A 138 11.65 -2.67 14.55
C GLN A 138 11.60 -3.57 13.32
N SER A 139 11.03 -4.77 13.47
CA SER A 139 10.74 -5.64 12.35
C SER A 139 9.61 -5.07 11.49
N SER A 140 9.80 -5.01 10.17
CA SER A 140 8.74 -4.59 9.26
C SER A 140 7.50 -5.50 9.35
N ILE A 141 7.71 -6.78 9.64
CA ILE A 141 6.64 -7.78 9.70
C ILE A 141 5.74 -7.56 10.91
N SER A 142 6.28 -7.06 12.04
CA SER A 142 5.45 -6.72 13.20
C SER A 142 4.41 -5.65 12.86
N PHE A 143 4.73 -4.69 11.99
CA PHE A 143 3.78 -3.69 11.52
C PHE A 143 2.63 -4.31 10.72
N THR A 144 2.91 -5.31 9.87
CA THR A 144 1.88 -6.03 9.11
C THR A 144 1.03 -6.89 10.04
N PHE A 145 1.66 -7.61 10.98
CA PHE A 145 0.97 -8.46 11.94
C PHE A 145 -0.05 -7.68 12.78
N TYR A 146 0.37 -6.59 13.42
CA TYR A 146 -0.52 -5.79 14.25
C TYR A 146 -1.58 -5.03 13.46
N ALA A 147 -1.31 -4.67 12.20
CA ALA A 147 -2.31 -4.09 11.32
C ALA A 147 -3.44 -5.09 11.01
N PHE A 148 -3.10 -6.33 10.65
CA PHE A 148 -4.11 -7.36 10.44
C PHE A 148 -4.79 -7.77 11.74
N LEU A 149 -4.08 -7.79 12.87
CA LEU A 149 -4.68 -8.08 14.17
C LEU A 149 -5.77 -7.07 14.53
N SER A 150 -5.47 -5.77 14.48
CA SER A 150 -6.46 -4.74 14.77
C SER A 150 -7.62 -4.76 13.78
N ALA A 151 -7.33 -4.99 12.48
CA ALA A 151 -8.35 -5.11 11.46
C ALA A 151 -9.27 -6.32 11.70
N THR A 152 -8.72 -7.47 12.06
CA THR A 152 -9.50 -8.68 12.34
C THR A 152 -10.38 -8.49 13.58
N ILE A 153 -9.84 -7.92 14.66
CA ILE A 153 -10.61 -7.67 15.89
C ILE A 153 -11.79 -6.73 15.59
N VAL A 154 -11.54 -5.59 14.97
CA VAL A 154 -12.60 -4.59 14.72
C VAL A 154 -13.64 -5.13 13.74
N ASN A 155 -13.23 -5.73 12.63
CA ASN A 155 -14.18 -6.31 11.66
C ASN A 155 -14.93 -7.51 12.29
N GLY A 156 -14.29 -8.29 13.16
CA GLY A 156 -14.94 -9.37 13.90
C GLY A 156 -16.07 -8.86 14.78
N LEU A 157 -15.80 -7.82 15.60
CA LEU A 157 -16.81 -7.19 16.44
C LEU A 157 -17.99 -6.63 15.63
N LEU A 158 -17.72 -5.99 14.49
CA LEU A 158 -18.77 -5.47 13.60
C LEU A 158 -19.59 -6.58 12.92
N THR A 159 -19.04 -7.77 12.80
CA THR A 159 -19.68 -8.91 12.11
C THR A 159 -20.56 -9.74 13.03
N ILE A 160 -20.38 -9.67 14.35
CA ILE A 160 -21.10 -10.51 15.33
C ILE A 160 -22.62 -10.40 15.13
N ASN A 161 -23.14 -9.19 14.92
CA ASN A 161 -24.59 -8.94 14.81
C ASN A 161 -25.15 -9.14 13.39
N ASN A 162 -24.30 -9.32 12.38
CA ASN A 162 -24.67 -9.39 10.96
C ASN A 162 -24.05 -10.61 10.28
N HIS A 163 -24.19 -11.78 10.90
CA HIS A 163 -23.60 -13.01 10.36
C HIS A 163 -24.47 -13.57 9.23
N ILE A 164 -23.90 -13.68 8.04
CA ILE A 164 -24.49 -14.36 6.88
C ILE A 164 -23.77 -15.69 6.71
N THR A 165 -24.52 -16.78 6.52
CA THR A 165 -23.95 -18.10 6.21
C THR A 165 -23.27 -18.06 4.85
N MET A 166 -22.01 -18.49 4.80
CA MET A 166 -21.20 -18.49 3.58
C MET A 166 -21.07 -19.91 3.04
N GLY A 167 -21.08 -20.03 1.73
CA GLY A 167 -20.81 -21.29 1.03
C GLY A 167 -19.30 -21.64 1.09
N PHE A 168 -19.00 -22.91 0.85
CA PHE A 168 -17.60 -23.38 0.79
C PHE A 168 -16.76 -22.62 -0.25
N ASN A 169 -17.34 -22.30 -1.40
CA ASN A 169 -16.65 -21.57 -2.47
C ASN A 169 -16.31 -20.13 -2.04
N ASP A 170 -17.18 -19.48 -1.27
CA ASP A 170 -16.93 -18.12 -0.75
C ASP A 170 -15.74 -18.10 0.19
N ILE A 171 -15.66 -19.11 1.08
CA ILE A 171 -14.56 -19.25 2.03
C ILE A 171 -13.23 -19.48 1.28
N LEU A 172 -13.24 -20.28 0.21
CA LEU A 172 -12.05 -20.53 -0.60
C LEU A 172 -11.57 -19.26 -1.31
N ILE A 173 -12.48 -18.46 -1.86
CA ILE A 173 -12.16 -17.17 -2.47
C ILE A 173 -11.55 -16.23 -1.42
N PHE A 174 -12.14 -16.13 -0.22
CA PHE A 174 -11.61 -15.26 0.84
C PHE A 174 -10.26 -15.75 1.35
N LEU A 175 -10.02 -17.06 1.39
CA LEU A 175 -8.72 -17.65 1.71
C LEU A 175 -7.66 -17.21 0.70
N LEU A 176 -7.93 -17.35 -0.59
CA LEU A 176 -7.01 -16.93 -1.65
C LEU A 176 -6.75 -15.42 -1.60
N CYS A 177 -7.80 -14.60 -1.48
CA CYS A 177 -7.67 -13.16 -1.32
C CYS A 177 -6.86 -12.79 -0.07
N GLY A 178 -7.11 -13.46 1.06
CA GLY A 178 -6.38 -13.23 2.30
C GLY A 178 -4.88 -13.56 2.18
N ILE A 179 -4.54 -14.68 1.55
CA ILE A 179 -3.13 -15.05 1.31
C ILE A 179 -2.45 -13.98 0.43
N ILE A 180 -3.08 -13.56 -0.66
CA ILE A 180 -2.53 -12.53 -1.56
C ILE A 180 -2.37 -11.20 -0.81
N CYS A 181 -3.38 -10.77 -0.06
CA CYS A 181 -3.33 -9.54 0.74
C CYS A 181 -2.24 -9.58 1.82
N GLY A 182 -2.06 -10.72 2.49
CA GLY A 182 -1.02 -10.89 3.50
C GLY A 182 0.40 -10.83 2.90
N LEU A 183 0.63 -11.49 1.75
CA LEU A 183 1.90 -11.40 1.02
C LEU A 183 2.16 -9.96 0.55
N ALA A 184 1.17 -9.33 -0.06
CA ALA A 184 1.27 -7.94 -0.52
C ALA A 184 1.56 -6.97 0.64
N GLY A 185 0.89 -7.13 1.78
CA GLY A 185 1.12 -6.33 2.99
C GLY A 185 2.53 -6.49 3.54
N ASN A 186 3.07 -7.71 3.57
CA ASN A 186 4.45 -7.97 3.98
C ASN A 186 5.45 -7.31 3.01
N CYS A 187 5.26 -7.48 1.70
CA CYS A 187 6.12 -6.86 0.68
C CYS A 187 6.09 -5.33 0.79
N LEU A 188 4.89 -4.74 0.91
CA LEU A 188 4.69 -3.30 1.04
C LEU A 188 5.42 -2.74 2.27
N THR A 189 5.27 -3.41 3.41
CA THR A 189 5.88 -2.98 4.68
C THR A 189 7.39 -3.13 4.66
N ILE A 190 7.91 -4.18 4.05
CA ILE A 190 9.34 -4.38 3.85
C ILE A 190 9.89 -3.31 2.91
N ALA A 191 9.25 -3.07 1.77
CA ALA A 191 9.67 -2.06 0.80
C ALA A 191 9.67 -0.65 1.42
N SER A 192 8.63 -0.28 2.17
CA SER A 192 8.55 1.02 2.84
C SER A 192 9.61 1.23 3.92
N LYS A 193 10.20 0.17 4.48
CA LYS A 193 11.35 0.27 5.39
C LYS A 193 12.64 0.62 4.65
N PHE A 194 12.90 -0.02 3.51
CA PHE A 194 14.18 0.09 2.82
C PHE A 194 14.24 1.26 1.84
N LEU A 195 13.13 1.65 1.24
CA LEU A 195 13.06 2.74 0.29
C LEU A 195 12.72 4.07 0.98
N GLU A 196 13.32 5.17 0.51
CA GLU A 196 12.83 6.50 0.87
C GLU A 196 11.40 6.67 0.36
N SER A 197 10.52 7.29 1.17
CA SER A 197 9.11 7.45 0.82
C SER A 197 8.90 8.20 -0.48
N SER A 198 9.77 9.16 -0.78
CA SER A 198 9.76 9.94 -2.01
C SER A 198 10.16 9.14 -3.27
N ILE A 199 10.85 8.02 -3.11
CA ILE A 199 11.15 7.07 -4.20
C ILE A 199 10.03 6.03 -4.30
N PHE A 200 9.52 5.58 -3.14
CA PHE A 200 8.47 4.59 -3.06
C PHE A 200 7.15 5.10 -3.66
N ALA A 201 6.83 6.39 -3.45
CA ALA A 201 5.57 6.98 -3.89
C ALA A 201 5.28 6.80 -5.39
N PRO A 202 6.17 7.17 -6.34
CA PRO A 202 5.86 7.02 -7.77
C PRO A 202 5.81 5.56 -8.23
N ILE A 203 6.48 4.63 -7.52
CA ILE A 203 6.40 3.20 -7.83
C ILE A 203 4.99 2.67 -7.57
N GLN A 204 4.25 3.24 -6.63
CA GLN A 204 2.88 2.84 -6.35
C GLN A 204 1.93 3.01 -7.54
N TYR A 205 2.22 3.92 -8.46
CA TYR A 205 1.42 4.07 -9.68
C TYR A 205 1.47 2.83 -10.60
N SER A 206 2.48 1.96 -10.45
CA SER A 206 2.57 0.71 -11.24
C SER A 206 1.38 -0.23 -11.01
N GLN A 207 0.65 -0.09 -9.92
CA GLN A 207 -0.56 -0.88 -9.65
C GLN A 207 -1.68 -0.63 -10.69
N ILE A 208 -1.69 0.53 -11.35
CA ILE A 208 -2.63 0.81 -12.44
C ILE A 208 -2.33 -0.11 -13.61
N ILE A 209 -1.06 -0.23 -13.98
CA ILE A 209 -0.61 -1.10 -15.08
C ILE A 209 -0.96 -2.55 -14.77
N SER A 210 -0.67 -2.99 -13.54
CA SER A 210 -1.04 -4.35 -13.09
C SER A 210 -2.55 -4.56 -13.14
N GLY A 211 -3.35 -3.55 -12.79
CA GLY A 211 -4.80 -3.58 -12.88
C GLY A 211 -5.29 -3.74 -14.32
N SER A 212 -4.78 -2.95 -15.26
CA SER A 212 -5.13 -3.06 -16.69
C SER A 212 -4.73 -4.41 -17.28
N VAL A 213 -3.54 -4.93 -16.95
CA VAL A 213 -3.10 -6.26 -17.40
C VAL A 213 -4.00 -7.37 -16.86
N LEU A 214 -4.35 -7.33 -15.57
CA LEU A 214 -5.24 -8.31 -14.97
C LEU A 214 -6.67 -8.19 -15.50
N GLY A 215 -7.15 -6.98 -15.76
CA GLY A 215 -8.43 -6.72 -16.41
C GLY A 215 -8.51 -7.40 -17.77
N PHE A 216 -7.45 -7.26 -18.58
CA PHE A 216 -7.36 -7.94 -19.89
C PHE A 216 -7.33 -9.47 -19.73
N LEU A 217 -6.47 -10.01 -18.83
CA LEU A 217 -6.31 -11.46 -18.70
C LEU A 217 -7.52 -12.18 -18.09
N ILE A 218 -8.25 -11.53 -17.18
CA ILE A 218 -9.36 -12.16 -16.45
C ILE A 218 -10.70 -11.87 -17.11
N PHE A 219 -10.90 -10.62 -17.57
CA PHE A 219 -12.19 -10.15 -18.08
C PHE A 219 -12.20 -9.94 -19.60
N ASN A 220 -11.06 -10.13 -20.31
CA ASN A 220 -10.90 -9.84 -21.74
C ASN A 220 -11.13 -8.35 -22.08
N ASP A 221 -10.97 -7.46 -21.11
CA ASP A 221 -11.10 -6.02 -21.31
C ASP A 221 -9.84 -5.50 -21.99
N LEU A 222 -9.95 -5.13 -23.28
CA LEU A 222 -8.82 -4.57 -24.01
C LEU A 222 -8.52 -3.14 -23.53
N PRO A 223 -7.26 -2.84 -23.15
CA PRO A 223 -6.89 -1.49 -22.75
C PRO A 223 -7.10 -0.51 -23.90
N ASP A 224 -7.77 0.59 -23.62
CA ASP A 224 -7.97 1.63 -24.63
C ASP A 224 -6.71 2.51 -24.82
N ILE A 225 -6.76 3.39 -25.82
CA ILE A 225 -5.61 4.23 -26.16
C ILE A 225 -5.18 5.15 -25.01
N TYR A 226 -6.09 5.61 -24.15
CA TYR A 226 -5.77 6.46 -23.02
C TYR A 226 -5.14 5.67 -21.86
N GLU A 227 -5.57 4.43 -21.65
CA GLU A 227 -4.92 3.52 -20.69
C GLU A 227 -3.48 3.22 -21.12
N ILE A 228 -3.26 3.00 -22.43
CA ILE A 228 -1.91 2.77 -22.97
C ILE A 228 -1.04 4.02 -22.80
N ILE A 229 -1.52 5.21 -23.22
CA ILE A 229 -0.76 6.46 -23.12
C ILE A 229 -0.47 6.80 -21.65
N GLY A 230 -1.47 6.75 -20.79
CA GLY A 230 -1.30 7.04 -19.36
C GLY A 230 -0.35 6.07 -18.67
N SER A 231 -0.42 4.77 -19.00
CA SER A 231 0.51 3.76 -18.50
C SER A 231 1.95 4.03 -18.94
N ILE A 232 2.17 4.43 -20.17
CA ILE A 232 3.52 4.82 -20.67
C ILE A 232 4.05 6.01 -19.86
N VAL A 233 3.24 7.05 -19.62
CA VAL A 233 3.63 8.21 -18.81
C VAL A 233 4.02 7.80 -17.39
N ILE A 234 3.25 6.91 -16.77
CA ILE A 234 3.51 6.38 -15.42
C ILE A 234 4.84 5.61 -15.40
N VAL A 235 5.06 4.69 -16.34
CA VAL A 235 6.30 3.91 -16.44
C VAL A 235 7.51 4.81 -16.59
N LEU A 236 7.44 5.77 -17.53
CA LEU A 236 8.55 6.69 -17.78
C LEU A 236 8.88 7.55 -16.57
N SER A 237 7.87 8.02 -15.82
CA SER A 237 8.08 8.78 -14.58
C SER A 237 8.77 7.94 -13.50
N GLY A 238 8.37 6.67 -13.34
CA GLY A 238 8.97 5.72 -12.41
C GLY A 238 10.42 5.36 -12.78
N ILE A 239 10.68 5.03 -14.04
CA ILE A 239 12.02 4.71 -14.55
C ILE A 239 12.95 5.92 -14.38
N TYR A 240 12.49 7.12 -14.69
CA TYR A 240 13.27 8.36 -14.52
C TYR A 240 13.77 8.52 -13.07
N ILE A 241 12.93 8.26 -12.09
CA ILE A 241 13.32 8.36 -10.67
C ILE A 241 14.39 7.31 -10.34
N ILE A 242 14.14 6.04 -10.69
CA ILE A 242 15.05 4.94 -10.39
C ILE A 242 16.41 5.18 -11.06
N TYR A 243 16.42 5.51 -12.34
CA TYR A 243 17.64 5.78 -13.10
C TYR A 243 18.46 6.91 -12.47
N ARG A 244 17.81 8.01 -12.12
CA ARG A 244 18.49 9.16 -11.54
C ARG A 244 19.06 8.91 -10.16
N GLU A 245 18.36 8.18 -9.29
CA GLU A 245 18.87 7.84 -7.97
C GLU A 245 20.07 6.89 -8.06
N THR A 246 20.05 5.99 -9.03
CA THR A 246 21.20 5.12 -9.33
C THR A 246 22.44 5.93 -9.76
N LEU A 247 22.27 6.95 -10.61
CA LEU A 247 23.35 7.82 -11.05
C LEU A 247 23.98 8.64 -9.91
N LYS A 248 23.21 8.97 -8.87
CA LYS A 248 23.71 9.70 -7.70
C LYS A 248 24.48 8.84 -6.72
N GLY A 249 24.68 7.55 -7.01
CA GLY A 249 25.32 6.61 -6.08
C GLY A 249 24.50 6.35 -4.82
N VAL A 250 23.30 6.89 -4.74
CA VAL A 250 22.31 6.48 -3.76
C VAL A 250 21.83 5.12 -4.22
N ARG A 251 22.42 4.06 -3.65
CA ARG A 251 21.92 2.71 -3.88
C ARG A 251 20.47 2.69 -3.40
N PRO A 252 19.46 2.61 -4.27
CA PRO A 252 18.05 2.67 -3.85
C PRO A 252 17.67 1.50 -2.92
N PHE A 253 18.55 0.53 -2.79
CA PHE A 253 18.29 -0.76 -2.17
C PHE A 253 19.10 -1.08 -0.93
N MET A 254 19.81 -0.16 -0.27
CA MET A 254 20.42 -0.51 1.02
C MET A 254 20.77 0.73 1.85
N LYS A 255 19.95 1.09 2.82
CA LYS A 255 20.47 1.63 4.05
C LYS A 255 21.19 0.46 4.73
N LYS A 256 22.51 0.61 4.91
CA LYS A 256 23.47 -0.36 5.47
C LYS A 256 22.92 -1.00 6.75
N ASP A 257 22.18 -2.09 6.65
CA ASP A 257 21.92 -2.96 7.79
C ASP A 257 23.12 -3.92 7.87
N SER A 258 24.10 -3.55 8.69
CA SER A 258 25.32 -4.33 8.91
C SER A 258 25.00 -5.77 9.34
N ARG A 259 23.84 -6.01 9.94
CA ARG A 259 23.37 -7.32 10.40
C ARG A 259 23.05 -8.31 9.27
N PHE A 260 22.66 -7.84 8.09
CA PHE A 260 22.40 -8.72 6.95
C PHE A 260 23.71 -9.21 6.30
N ARG A 261 24.73 -8.38 6.34
CA ARG A 261 26.06 -8.70 5.78
C ARG A 261 26.80 -9.75 6.61
N ASP A 262 26.65 -9.71 7.92
CA ASP A 262 27.34 -10.62 8.85
C ASP A 262 26.73 -12.05 8.84
N LYS A 263 25.44 -12.20 8.49
CA LYS A 263 24.85 -13.54 8.33
C LYS A 263 25.27 -14.23 7.02
N PHE A 264 25.52 -13.49 5.95
CA PHE A 264 25.99 -14.05 4.67
C PHE A 264 27.47 -14.42 4.72
N ASN A 265 28.29 -13.67 5.48
CA ASN A 265 29.73 -13.95 5.62
C ASN A 265 30.07 -15.01 6.68
N ARG A 266 29.13 -15.48 7.50
CA ARG A 266 29.33 -16.57 8.48
C ARG A 266 28.90 -17.94 7.97
N GLY A 267 28.50 -18.05 6.71
CA GLY A 267 28.06 -19.29 6.06
C GLY A 267 29.10 -19.90 5.11
N HIS A 268 30.37 -19.49 5.18
CA HIS A 268 31.50 -20.13 4.51
C HIS A 268 32.61 -20.46 5.50
#